data_e02d3e8f3b52b7dbcded460599457ebb
#
_entry.id   e02d3e8f3b52b7dbcded460599457ebb
#
_cell.length_a   1.000
_cell.length_b   1.000
_cell.length_c   1.000
_cell.angle_alpha   90.00
_cell.angle_beta   90.00
_cell.angle_gamma   90.00
#
_symmetry.space_group_name_H-M   'P 1'
#
loop_
_entity.id
_entity.type
_entity.pdbx_description
1 polymer ?
#
loop_
_entity_poly.entity_id
_entity_poly.type
_entity_poly.pdbx_seq_one_letter_code
_entity_poly.pdbx_strand_id
1 'polypeptide(L)'
;GAAGWAHPRLAERAGPVLAELMLTALDHSAGGRLDGAGPRRPKALADAQEFIKVHAREPLRLGDIAEAAGVRPRTLHKAFQHHLGLTPIAYLKQVRLDLARRDLMEAALTGRTVTDVATACGFDHLSKFAGSYRARYGESPSRTVRRFRTG
;
A
#
# COMPACT_ATOMS: atom_id res chain seq x y z
N GLY A 1 8.47 12.39 0.86
CA GLY A 1 7.91 12.36 -0.39
C GLY A 1 7.55 11.01 -0.96
N ALA A 2 6.94 11.06 -2.09
CA ALA A 2 6.55 9.90 -2.89
C ALA A 2 7.71 8.93 -3.16
N ALA A 3 8.93 9.36 -3.00
CA ALA A 3 10.14 8.55 -3.16
C ALA A 3 10.35 7.52 -2.03
N GLY A 4 9.66 7.64 -0.91
CA GLY A 4 9.89 6.77 0.25
C GLY A 4 9.47 5.32 0.05
N TRP A 5 8.68 5.02 -0.94
CA TRP A 5 8.23 3.65 -1.24
C TRP A 5 8.87 3.06 -2.49
N ALA A 6 9.60 3.88 -3.21
CA ALA A 6 10.34 3.45 -4.38
C ALA A 6 11.65 2.77 -3.97
N HIS A 7 11.58 1.50 -3.66
CA HIS A 7 12.80 0.69 -3.69
C HIS A 7 13.34 0.75 -5.13
N PRO A 8 14.65 1.01 -5.36
CA PRO A 8 15.20 1.14 -6.72
C PRO A 8 14.81 0.00 -7.66
N ARG A 9 14.75 -1.22 -7.14
CA ARG A 9 14.36 -2.41 -7.91
C ARG A 9 12.86 -2.49 -8.21
N LEU A 10 12.02 -1.83 -7.40
CA LEU A 10 10.58 -1.75 -7.64
C LEU A 10 10.23 -0.58 -8.56
N ALA A 11 10.99 0.52 -8.49
CA ALA A 11 10.86 1.64 -9.39
C ALA A 11 11.18 1.25 -10.84
N GLU A 12 12.22 0.44 -11.06
CA GLU A 12 12.55 -0.07 -12.39
C GLU A 12 11.50 -1.01 -12.97
N ARG A 13 10.81 -1.79 -12.11
CA ARG A 13 9.75 -2.69 -12.55
C ARG A 13 8.37 -2.05 -12.59
N ALA A 14 8.14 -1.08 -11.72
CA ALA A 14 6.86 -0.39 -11.60
C ALA A 14 6.76 0.87 -12.47
N GLY A 15 7.86 1.40 -12.93
CA GLY A 15 7.90 2.62 -13.74
C GLY A 15 7.02 2.57 -14.98
N PRO A 16 7.12 1.55 -15.83
CA PRO A 16 6.26 1.41 -17.01
C PRO A 16 4.80 1.16 -16.64
N VAL A 17 4.56 0.36 -15.60
CA VAL A 17 3.20 0.01 -15.15
C VAL A 17 2.50 1.19 -14.50
N LEU A 18 3.21 2.02 -13.75
CA LEU A 18 2.66 3.24 -13.15
C LEU A 18 2.40 4.32 -14.19
N ALA A 19 3.26 4.46 -15.17
CA ALA A 19 3.04 5.37 -16.28
C ALA A 19 1.82 4.95 -17.12
N GLU A 20 1.67 3.67 -17.35
CA GLU A 20 0.54 3.10 -18.07
C GLU A 20 -0.77 3.20 -17.27
N LEU A 21 -0.71 3.00 -15.96
CA LEU A 21 -1.85 3.20 -15.06
C LEU A 21 -2.24 4.68 -14.94
N MET A 22 -1.29 5.59 -14.97
CA MET A 22 -1.56 7.03 -14.98
C MET A 22 -2.13 7.49 -16.30
N LEU A 23 -1.66 6.97 -17.43
CA LEU A 23 -2.21 7.28 -18.75
C LEU A 23 -3.65 6.76 -18.89
N THR A 24 -3.92 5.54 -18.41
CA THR A 24 -5.27 4.99 -18.42
C THR A 24 -6.23 5.75 -17.50
N ALA A 25 -5.74 6.23 -16.36
CA ALA A 25 -6.55 7.04 -15.44
C ALA A 25 -6.92 8.41 -16.03
N LEU A 26 -6.02 9.01 -16.79
CA LEU A 26 -6.26 10.28 -17.48
C LEU A 26 -7.26 10.13 -18.64
N ASP A 27 -7.16 9.05 -19.40
CA ASP A 27 -8.11 8.77 -20.48
C ASP A 27 -9.54 8.51 -19.98
N HIS A 28 -9.67 8.02 -18.74
CA HIS A 28 -10.97 7.75 -18.14
C HIS A 28 -11.64 8.98 -17.53
N SER A 29 -10.89 9.99 -17.16
CA SER A 29 -11.46 11.23 -16.64
C SER A 29 -11.97 12.18 -17.73
N ALA A 30 -11.67 11.90 -18.98
CA ALA A 30 -12.13 12.68 -20.15
C ALA A 30 -13.51 12.29 -20.66
N GLY A 31 -14.38 11.69 -19.82
CA GLY A 31 -15.79 11.44 -20.17
C GLY A 31 -15.99 10.42 -21.29
N GLY A 32 -15.15 9.41 -21.32
CA GLY A 32 -15.09 8.52 -22.45
C GLY A 32 -16.26 7.59 -22.59
N ARG A 33 -16.77 7.61 -23.73
CA ARG A 33 -17.31 6.49 -24.46
C ARG A 33 -16.24 6.04 -25.43
N LEU A 34 -15.33 5.23 -24.99
CA LEU A 34 -14.46 4.50 -25.90
C LEU A 34 -14.61 3.03 -25.58
N ASP A 35 -15.59 2.44 -26.21
CA ASP A 35 -15.71 1.00 -26.33
C ASP A 35 -14.45 0.50 -27.03
N GLY A 36 -13.61 -0.23 -26.35
CA GLY A 36 -12.45 -0.89 -26.92
C GLY A 36 -11.08 -0.55 -26.34
N ALA A 37 -10.98 0.33 -25.40
CA ALA A 37 -9.74 0.53 -24.67
C ALA A 37 -9.63 -0.48 -23.50
N GLY A 38 -8.47 -1.00 -23.28
CA GLY A 38 -8.08 -2.04 -22.32
C GLY A 38 -8.84 -2.16 -21.00
N PRO A 39 -8.45 -3.07 -20.12
CA PRO A 39 -9.25 -3.40 -18.95
C PRO A 39 -9.48 -2.16 -18.09
N ARG A 40 -10.71 -1.65 -18.13
CA ARG A 40 -11.17 -0.58 -17.25
C ARG A 40 -10.93 -1.00 -15.81
N ARG A 41 -10.20 -0.20 -15.08
CA ARG A 41 -10.06 -0.38 -13.65
C ARG A 41 -11.43 -0.20 -13.00
N PRO A 42 -12.00 -1.22 -12.35
CA PRO A 42 -13.31 -1.09 -11.74
C PRO A 42 -13.31 0.03 -10.69
N LYS A 43 -14.38 0.81 -10.67
CA LYS A 43 -14.57 1.84 -9.63
C LYS A 43 -14.43 1.26 -8.22
N ALA A 44 -14.96 0.05 -8.01
CA ALA A 44 -14.84 -0.66 -6.73
C ALA A 44 -13.39 -0.89 -6.29
N LEU A 45 -12.48 -1.15 -7.24
CA LEU A 45 -11.06 -1.31 -6.93
C LEU A 45 -10.44 0.02 -6.47
N ALA A 46 -10.75 1.11 -7.16
CA ALA A 46 -10.27 2.44 -6.80
C ALA A 46 -10.81 2.88 -5.43
N ASP A 47 -12.10 2.69 -5.19
CA ASP A 47 -12.76 3.01 -3.93
C ASP A 47 -12.17 2.19 -2.77
N ALA A 48 -11.93 0.89 -2.98
CA ALA A 48 -11.29 0.02 -1.99
C ALA A 48 -9.86 0.47 -1.67
N GLN A 49 -9.07 0.83 -2.68
CA GLN A 49 -7.71 1.30 -2.47
C GLN A 49 -7.67 2.63 -1.69
N GLU A 50 -8.57 3.54 -2.01
CA GLU A 50 -8.68 4.81 -1.28
C GLU A 50 -9.12 4.58 0.17
N PHE A 51 -10.13 3.73 0.39
CA PHE A 51 -10.56 3.35 1.73
C PHE A 51 -9.42 2.74 2.55
N ILE A 52 -8.65 1.81 1.96
CA ILE A 52 -7.49 1.20 2.61
C ILE A 52 -6.45 2.27 3.00
N LYS A 53 -6.13 3.21 2.12
CA LYS A 53 -5.14 4.25 2.41
C LYS A 53 -5.55 5.14 3.57
N VAL A 54 -6.82 5.50 3.64
CA VAL A 54 -7.36 6.37 4.70
C VAL A 54 -7.42 5.63 6.04
N HIS A 55 -7.85 4.36 6.04
CA HIS A 55 -8.13 3.57 7.24
C HIS A 55 -7.07 2.50 7.56
N ALA A 56 -5.90 2.54 6.93
CA ALA A 56 -4.88 1.49 7.05
C ALA A 56 -4.43 1.21 8.49
N ARG A 57 -4.47 2.21 9.37
CA ARG A 57 -4.08 2.07 10.77
C ARG A 57 -5.14 1.38 11.63
N GLU A 58 -6.36 1.29 11.13
CA GLU A 58 -7.49 0.66 11.82
C GLU A 58 -7.50 -0.85 11.60
N PRO A 59 -8.15 -1.62 12.49
CA PRO A 59 -8.29 -3.06 12.32
C PRO A 59 -9.28 -3.40 11.20
N LEU A 60 -8.81 -3.40 9.97
CA LEU A 60 -9.61 -3.67 8.78
C LEU A 60 -9.65 -5.16 8.43
N ARG A 61 -10.85 -5.63 8.10
CA ARG A 61 -11.10 -6.96 7.53
C ARG A 61 -11.50 -6.84 6.06
N LEU A 62 -11.42 -7.94 5.33
CA LEU A 62 -11.83 -7.98 3.93
C LEU A 62 -13.28 -7.51 3.74
N GLY A 63 -14.18 -7.88 4.67
CA GLY A 63 -15.57 -7.45 4.64
C GLY A 63 -15.74 -5.94 4.71
N ASP A 64 -14.98 -5.28 5.58
CA ASP A 64 -15.03 -3.82 5.75
C ASP A 64 -14.63 -3.09 4.46
N ILE A 65 -13.58 -3.57 3.82
CA ILE A 65 -13.08 -3.01 2.56
C ILE A 65 -14.08 -3.24 1.42
N ALA A 66 -14.66 -4.43 1.36
CA ALA A 66 -15.66 -4.78 0.35
C ALA A 66 -16.94 -3.96 0.50
N GLU A 67 -17.41 -3.77 1.73
CA GLU A 67 -18.56 -2.93 2.05
C GLU A 67 -18.31 -1.48 1.63
N ALA A 68 -17.17 -0.92 1.96
CA ALA A 68 -16.78 0.43 1.55
C ALA A 68 -16.73 0.60 0.02
N ALA A 69 -16.36 -0.45 -0.69
CA ALA A 69 -16.33 -0.47 -2.17
C ALA A 69 -17.67 -0.82 -2.81
N GLY A 70 -18.71 -1.16 -2.01
CA GLY A 70 -20.04 -1.51 -2.50
C GLY A 70 -20.09 -2.83 -3.27
N VAL A 71 -19.20 -3.77 -2.98
CA VAL A 71 -19.15 -5.08 -3.64
C VAL A 71 -19.00 -6.20 -2.62
N ARG A 72 -19.25 -7.44 -3.06
CA ARG A 72 -19.01 -8.62 -2.23
C ARG A 72 -17.52 -8.90 -2.08
N PRO A 73 -17.07 -9.48 -0.94
CA PRO A 73 -15.66 -9.80 -0.71
C PRO A 73 -15.00 -10.61 -1.83
N ARG A 74 -15.73 -11.58 -2.39
CA ARG A 74 -15.24 -12.40 -3.50
C ARG A 74 -15.00 -11.58 -4.78
N THR A 75 -15.90 -10.64 -5.08
CA THR A 75 -15.76 -9.74 -6.23
C THR A 75 -14.55 -8.83 -6.06
N LEU A 76 -14.38 -8.27 -4.86
CA LEU A 76 -13.22 -7.44 -4.52
C LEU A 76 -11.91 -8.22 -4.65
N HIS A 77 -11.89 -9.44 -4.10
CA HIS A 77 -10.71 -10.31 -4.19
C HIS A 77 -10.30 -10.57 -5.65
N LYS A 78 -11.26 -10.92 -6.51
CA LYS A 78 -11.02 -11.14 -7.94
C LYS A 78 -10.48 -9.87 -8.64
N ALA A 79 -11.06 -8.70 -8.32
CA ALA A 79 -10.62 -7.45 -8.90
C ALA A 79 -9.17 -7.12 -8.53
N PHE A 80 -8.80 -7.28 -7.26
CA PHE A 80 -7.42 -7.10 -6.79
C PHE A 80 -6.45 -8.08 -7.46
N GLN A 81 -6.80 -9.36 -7.52
CA GLN A 81 -5.96 -10.37 -8.17
C GLN A 81 -5.78 -10.08 -9.67
N HIS A 82 -6.85 -9.74 -10.36
CA HIS A 82 -6.81 -9.50 -11.80
C HIS A 82 -6.01 -8.24 -12.17
N HIS A 83 -6.23 -7.15 -11.44
CA HIS A 83 -5.63 -5.85 -11.78
C HIS A 83 -4.29 -5.56 -11.10
N LEU A 84 -4.06 -6.13 -9.91
CA LEU A 84 -2.87 -5.83 -9.10
C LEU A 84 -2.01 -7.07 -8.80
N GLY A 85 -2.49 -8.26 -9.12
CA GLY A 85 -1.77 -9.51 -8.84
C GLY A 85 -1.63 -9.83 -7.35
N LEU A 86 -2.43 -9.21 -6.48
CA LEU A 86 -2.38 -9.42 -5.04
C LEU A 86 -3.77 -9.35 -4.40
N THR A 87 -3.88 -9.81 -3.16
CA THR A 87 -5.14 -9.76 -2.43
C THR A 87 -5.38 -8.37 -1.81
N PRO A 88 -6.64 -8.01 -1.47
CA PRO A 88 -6.92 -6.76 -0.75
C PRO A 88 -6.16 -6.66 0.58
N ILE A 89 -6.04 -7.75 1.32
CA ILE A 89 -5.30 -7.80 2.59
C ILE A 89 -3.79 -7.66 2.37
N ALA A 90 -3.25 -8.25 1.31
CA ALA A 90 -1.85 -8.04 0.94
C ALA A 90 -1.58 -6.57 0.57
N TYR A 91 -2.50 -5.93 -0.12
CA TYR A 91 -2.43 -4.50 -0.42
C TYR A 91 -2.46 -3.64 0.86
N LEU A 92 -3.39 -3.93 1.78
CA LEU A 92 -3.45 -3.27 3.10
C LEU A 92 -2.11 -3.40 3.83
N LYS A 93 -1.52 -4.59 3.82
CA LYS A 93 -0.21 -4.84 4.43
C LYS A 93 0.89 -3.97 3.81
N GLN A 94 0.90 -3.82 2.50
CA GLN A 94 1.86 -2.94 1.82
C GLN A 94 1.69 -1.48 2.23
N VAL A 95 0.46 -0.99 2.27
CA VAL A 95 0.16 0.38 2.72
C VAL A 95 0.62 0.60 4.16
N ARG A 96 0.37 -0.37 5.05
CA ARG A 96 0.84 -0.32 6.45
C ARG A 96 2.36 -0.29 6.56
N LEU A 97 3.07 -1.05 5.72
CA LEU A 97 4.54 -1.04 5.69
C LEU A 97 5.09 0.32 5.23
N ASP A 98 4.45 0.95 4.25
CA ASP A 98 4.85 2.28 3.78
C ASP A 98 4.61 3.36 4.85
N LEU A 99 3.51 3.27 5.58
CA LEU A 99 3.23 4.12 6.74
C LEU A 99 4.28 3.90 7.84
N ALA A 100 4.56 2.64 8.17
CA ALA A 100 5.56 2.30 9.17
C ALA A 100 6.95 2.82 8.81
N ARG A 101 7.34 2.77 7.55
CA ARG A 101 8.64 3.32 7.11
C ARG A 101 8.73 4.82 7.37
N ARG A 102 7.70 5.58 7.05
CA ARG A 102 7.64 7.02 7.35
C ARG A 102 7.70 7.29 8.85
N ASP A 103 6.89 6.57 9.61
CA ASP A 103 6.85 6.70 11.07
C ASP A 103 8.19 6.31 11.73
N LEU A 104 8.93 5.33 11.19
CA LEU A 104 10.25 4.95 11.70
C LEU A 104 11.32 6.01 11.44
N MET A 105 11.25 6.70 10.29
CA MET A 105 12.12 7.84 10.02
C MET A 105 11.86 8.98 11.00
N GLU A 106 10.60 9.28 11.28
CA GLU A 106 10.19 10.27 12.26
C GLU A 106 10.51 9.82 13.71
N ALA A 107 10.38 8.53 14.00
CA ALA A 107 10.70 7.94 15.31
C ALA A 107 12.17 8.14 15.71
N ALA A 108 13.06 8.25 14.74
CA ALA A 108 14.46 8.58 14.97
C ALA A 108 14.63 9.94 15.68
N LEU A 109 13.73 10.88 15.42
CA LEU A 109 13.73 12.23 16.00
C LEU A 109 12.90 12.31 17.28
N THR A 110 11.83 11.51 17.38
CA THR A 110 10.86 11.60 18.49
C THR A 110 11.11 10.61 19.62
N GLY A 111 12.04 9.66 19.44
CA GLY A 111 12.34 8.64 20.42
C GLY A 111 11.31 7.51 20.53
N ARG A 112 10.35 7.43 19.62
CA ARG A 112 9.38 6.33 19.56
C ARG A 112 10.10 5.02 19.25
N THR A 113 9.63 3.93 19.81
CA THR A 113 10.21 2.60 19.60
C THR A 113 9.67 1.98 18.30
N VAL A 114 10.40 0.98 17.77
CA VAL A 114 9.92 0.16 16.64
C VAL A 114 8.59 -0.51 16.97
N THR A 115 8.41 -0.97 18.22
CA THR A 115 7.15 -1.58 18.68
C THR A 115 6.00 -0.59 18.63
N ASP A 116 6.20 0.65 19.09
CA ASP A 116 5.19 1.70 19.05
C ASP A 116 4.74 1.98 17.61
N VAL A 117 5.69 2.08 16.70
CA VAL A 117 5.41 2.31 15.29
C VAL A 117 4.66 1.14 14.66
N ALA A 118 5.11 -0.10 14.90
CA ALA A 118 4.45 -1.30 14.37
C ALA A 118 2.99 -1.38 14.84
N THR A 119 2.76 -1.19 16.14
CA THR A 119 1.41 -1.19 16.73
C THR A 119 0.53 -0.08 16.16
N ALA A 120 1.05 1.14 16.07
CA ALA A 120 0.34 2.28 15.50
C ALA A 120 -0.02 2.10 14.02
N CYS A 121 0.74 1.29 13.29
CA CYS A 121 0.47 0.96 11.89
C CYS A 121 -0.40 -0.30 11.72
N GLY A 122 -0.93 -0.86 12.80
CA GLY A 122 -1.87 -1.98 12.76
C GLY A 122 -1.22 -3.37 12.66
N PHE A 123 0.03 -3.51 13.10
CA PHE A 123 0.71 -4.81 13.17
C PHE A 123 0.61 -5.41 14.57
N ASP A 124 0.00 -6.59 14.67
CA ASP A 124 -0.19 -7.30 15.93
C ASP A 124 1.04 -8.13 16.35
N HIS A 125 1.89 -8.48 15.38
CA HIS A 125 3.05 -9.34 15.62
C HIS A 125 4.33 -8.67 15.13
N LEU A 126 5.15 -8.24 16.06
CA LEU A 126 6.41 -7.53 15.78
C LEU A 126 7.38 -8.34 14.92
N SER A 127 7.51 -9.65 15.14
CA SER A 127 8.39 -10.50 14.35
C SER A 127 7.95 -10.64 12.90
N LYS A 128 6.65 -10.79 12.66
CA LYS A 128 6.08 -10.81 11.30
C LYS A 128 6.21 -9.46 10.61
N PHE A 129 6.02 -8.37 11.35
CA PHE A 129 6.27 -7.02 10.87
C PHE A 129 7.72 -6.85 10.41
N ALA A 130 8.66 -7.18 11.28
CA ALA A 130 10.10 -7.04 10.99
C ALA A 130 10.52 -7.86 9.75
N GLY A 131 10.04 -9.09 9.62
CA GLY A 131 10.28 -9.95 8.46
C GLY A 131 9.71 -9.36 7.18
N SER A 132 8.47 -8.88 7.20
CA SER A 132 7.81 -8.26 6.05
C SER A 132 8.48 -6.93 5.66
N TYR A 133 8.87 -6.14 6.64
CA TYR A 133 9.59 -4.89 6.43
C TYR A 133 10.94 -5.13 5.75
N ARG A 134 11.70 -6.09 6.28
CA ARG A 134 13.00 -6.47 5.70
C ARG A 134 12.86 -7.00 4.27
N ALA A 135 11.85 -7.83 4.00
CA ALA A 135 11.58 -8.34 2.66
C ALA A 135 11.28 -7.22 1.66
N ARG A 136 10.57 -6.16 2.10
CA ARG A 136 10.18 -5.04 1.25
C ARG A 136 11.30 -4.00 1.06
N TYR A 137 12.03 -3.67 2.10
CA TYR A 137 12.99 -2.55 2.10
C TYR A 137 14.46 -2.97 2.17
N GLY A 138 14.76 -4.26 2.33
CA GLY A 138 16.13 -4.77 2.41
C GLY A 138 16.87 -4.48 3.71
N GLU A 139 16.21 -3.84 4.68
CA GLU A 139 16.78 -3.54 6.00
C GLU A 139 15.75 -3.77 7.11
N SER A 140 16.22 -3.96 8.35
CA SER A 140 15.33 -4.09 9.50
C SER A 140 14.75 -2.74 9.91
N PRO A 141 13.57 -2.73 10.57
CA PRO A 141 13.00 -1.50 11.12
C PRO A 141 13.96 -0.73 12.04
N SER A 142 14.67 -1.45 12.91
CA SER A 142 15.66 -0.87 13.83
C SER A 142 16.82 -0.22 13.08
N ARG A 143 17.23 -0.78 11.95
CA ARG A 143 18.28 -0.21 11.12
C ARG A 143 17.83 1.10 10.47
N THR A 144 16.58 1.17 10.02
CA THR A 144 15.99 2.40 9.52
C THR A 144 16.05 3.50 10.58
N VAL A 145 15.55 3.24 11.79
CA VAL A 145 15.59 4.22 12.91
C VAL A 145 17.02 4.69 13.19
N ARG A 146 17.96 3.75 13.28
CA ARG A 146 19.36 4.07 13.59
C ARG A 146 19.99 4.95 12.51
N ARG A 147 19.75 4.66 11.25
CA ARG A 147 20.28 5.44 10.13
C ARG A 147 19.81 6.89 10.14
N PHE A 148 18.58 7.14 10.49
CA PHE A 148 18.01 8.49 10.55
C PHE A 148 18.29 9.22 11.88
N ARG A 149 18.75 8.49 12.93
CA ARG A 149 19.18 9.11 14.19
C ARG A 149 20.61 9.67 14.12
N THR A 150 21.44 9.08 13.29
CA THR A 150 22.88 9.44 13.19
C THR A 150 23.19 10.42 12.05
N GLY A 151 22.20 10.81 11.29
CA GLY A 151 22.29 11.85 10.26
C GLY A 151 21.78 13.16 10.79
#